data_bbc43d25c8b29d98cafb00a4a835b821
#
_entry.id   bbc43d25c8b29d98cafb00a4a835b821
#
_cell.length_a   1.000
_cell.length_b   1.000
_cell.length_c   1.000
_cell.angle_alpha   90.00
_cell.angle_beta   90.00
_cell.angle_gamma   90.00
#
_symmetry.space_group_name_H-M   'P 1'
#
loop_
_entity.id
_entity.type
_entity.pdbx_description
1 polymer ?
#
loop_
_entity_poly.entity_id
_entity_poly.type
_entity_poly.pdbx_seq_one_letter_code
_entity_poly.pdbx_strand_id
1 'polypeptide(L)'
;MTELSVLQAVRLKGRVTPADLAVTLGDDLDGITPIVEQLTESGLLVDGTALKISPSGRARLETLLAEERSGIDSATIAAAYQDFRAVNADFKALVTDWQLKGGPAGKPNPHDDAEYDAAVLARLDDVHARVVPIIDAAATQLPRLNAYSSKLLVALGKVNDGETAWLTRPLIDSYHTVWFELHEELIGAMGLTREEAARSGDAQ
;
A
#
# COMPACT_ATOMS: atom_id res chain seq x y z
N MET A 1 -12.68 5.94 -13.75
CA MET A 1 -12.13 4.70 -13.12
C MET A 1 -11.79 3.65 -14.18
N THR A 2 -10.80 2.76 -13.96
CA THR A 2 -10.36 1.78 -14.94
C THR A 2 -10.48 0.35 -14.40
N GLU A 3 -10.58 -0.64 -15.29
CA GLU A 3 -10.53 -2.07 -14.96
C GLU A 3 -9.27 -2.40 -14.12
N LEU A 4 -8.10 -1.88 -14.52
CA LEU A 4 -6.84 -2.09 -13.81
C LEU A 4 -6.92 -1.58 -12.36
N SER A 5 -7.40 -0.36 -12.13
CA SER A 5 -7.45 0.23 -10.78
C SER A 5 -8.36 -0.57 -9.84
N VAL A 6 -9.50 -1.06 -10.33
CA VAL A 6 -10.42 -1.88 -9.54
C VAL A 6 -9.80 -3.25 -9.21
N LEU A 7 -9.31 -3.98 -10.23
CA LEU A 7 -8.70 -5.30 -10.01
C LEU A 7 -7.48 -5.22 -9.08
N GLN A 8 -6.66 -4.19 -9.24
CA GLN A 8 -5.48 -3.98 -8.41
C GLN A 8 -5.85 -3.68 -6.96
N ALA A 9 -6.81 -2.79 -6.72
CA ALA A 9 -7.27 -2.48 -5.37
C ALA A 9 -7.86 -3.73 -4.67
N VAL A 10 -8.70 -4.52 -5.36
CA VAL A 10 -9.24 -5.78 -4.82
C VAL A 10 -8.13 -6.79 -4.55
N ARG A 11 -7.10 -6.88 -5.41
CA ARG A 11 -5.93 -7.74 -5.17
C ARG A 11 -5.18 -7.35 -3.92
N LEU A 12 -4.90 -6.06 -3.74
CA LEU A 12 -4.11 -5.54 -2.61
C LEU A 12 -4.86 -5.68 -1.28
N LYS A 13 -6.16 -5.39 -1.27
CA LYS A 13 -7.02 -5.57 -0.09
C LYS A 13 -7.30 -7.06 0.22
N GLY A 14 -7.18 -7.95 -0.76
CA GLY A 14 -7.52 -9.37 -0.65
C GLY A 14 -9.02 -9.63 -0.53
N ARG A 15 -9.71 -8.90 0.33
CA ARG A 15 -11.16 -8.86 0.52
C ARG A 15 -11.59 -7.45 0.84
N VAL A 16 -12.57 -6.92 0.10
CA VAL A 16 -13.03 -5.54 0.26
C VAL A 16 -14.51 -5.44 -0.03
N THR A 17 -15.26 -4.71 0.80
CA THR A 17 -16.66 -4.40 0.46
C THR A 17 -16.72 -3.37 -0.68
N PRO A 18 -17.81 -3.30 -1.47
CA PRO A 18 -17.94 -2.25 -2.48
C PRO A 18 -17.79 -0.84 -1.89
N ALA A 19 -18.32 -0.60 -0.69
CA ALA A 19 -18.19 0.70 -0.02
C ALA A 19 -16.72 1.05 0.31
N ASP A 20 -15.97 0.10 0.88
CA ASP A 20 -14.56 0.30 1.20
C ASP A 20 -13.70 0.40 -0.07
N LEU A 21 -14.09 -0.29 -1.15
CA LEU A 21 -13.43 -0.19 -2.44
C LEU A 21 -13.61 1.21 -3.04
N ALA A 22 -14.82 1.79 -2.97
CA ALA A 22 -15.10 3.14 -3.41
C ALA A 22 -14.20 4.14 -2.66
N VAL A 23 -14.16 4.07 -1.33
CA VAL A 23 -13.25 4.89 -0.49
C VAL A 23 -11.78 4.68 -0.88
N THR A 24 -11.37 3.42 -1.08
CA THR A 24 -9.98 3.07 -1.47
C THR A 24 -9.57 3.71 -2.78
N LEU A 25 -10.51 3.82 -3.74
CA LEU A 25 -10.30 4.38 -5.06
C LEU A 25 -10.55 5.90 -5.14
N GLY A 26 -11.01 6.53 -4.05
CA GLY A 26 -11.34 7.95 -4.00
C GLY A 26 -12.59 8.30 -4.83
N ASP A 27 -13.54 7.38 -4.89
CA ASP A 27 -14.80 7.51 -5.63
C ASP A 27 -16.00 7.19 -4.72
N ASP A 28 -17.21 7.30 -5.21
CA ASP A 28 -18.41 6.85 -4.53
C ASP A 28 -18.92 5.49 -5.06
N LEU A 29 -19.93 4.93 -4.39
CA LEU A 29 -20.53 3.66 -4.79
C LEU A 29 -21.10 3.69 -6.19
N ASP A 30 -21.76 4.79 -6.56
CA ASP A 30 -22.39 4.92 -7.87
C ASP A 30 -21.34 4.95 -8.98
N GLY A 31 -20.16 5.55 -8.72
CA GLY A 31 -19.06 5.61 -9.66
C GLY A 31 -18.37 4.26 -9.90
N ILE A 32 -18.32 3.38 -8.87
CA ILE A 32 -17.67 2.07 -9.02
C ILE A 32 -18.63 0.93 -9.40
N THR A 33 -19.92 1.05 -9.08
CA THR A 33 -20.89 -0.03 -9.26
C THR A 33 -20.90 -0.60 -10.69
N PRO A 34 -20.97 0.21 -11.76
CA PRO A 34 -21.04 -0.34 -13.12
C PRO A 34 -19.83 -1.19 -13.50
N ILE A 35 -18.63 -0.79 -13.07
CA ILE A 35 -17.41 -1.53 -13.39
C ILE A 35 -17.27 -2.79 -12.51
N VAL A 36 -17.70 -2.74 -11.26
CA VAL A 36 -17.72 -3.92 -10.37
C VAL A 36 -18.69 -4.96 -10.89
N GLU A 37 -19.89 -4.56 -11.32
CA GLU A 37 -20.87 -5.45 -11.95
C GLU A 37 -20.30 -6.09 -13.22
N GLN A 38 -19.75 -5.31 -14.13
CA GLN A 38 -19.12 -5.81 -15.35
C GLN A 38 -18.01 -6.83 -15.07
N LEU A 39 -17.14 -6.55 -14.08
CA LEU A 39 -16.04 -7.44 -13.74
C LEU A 39 -16.52 -8.72 -13.04
N THR A 40 -17.62 -8.64 -12.32
CA THR A 40 -18.25 -9.81 -11.70
C THR A 40 -18.97 -10.68 -12.75
N GLU A 41 -19.72 -10.07 -13.66
CA GLU A 41 -20.37 -10.79 -14.77
C GLU A 41 -19.38 -11.49 -15.70
N SER A 42 -18.21 -10.87 -15.94
CA SER A 42 -17.12 -11.47 -16.70
C SER A 42 -16.30 -12.50 -15.93
N GLY A 43 -16.61 -12.74 -14.65
CA GLY A 43 -15.94 -13.72 -13.80
C GLY A 43 -14.53 -13.30 -13.37
N LEU A 44 -14.16 -12.02 -13.48
CA LEU A 44 -12.87 -11.49 -13.03
C LEU A 44 -12.88 -11.15 -11.54
N LEU A 45 -14.05 -10.77 -11.00
CA LEU A 45 -14.31 -10.67 -9.57
C LEU A 45 -15.29 -11.75 -9.12
N VAL A 46 -15.17 -12.13 -7.86
CA VAL A 46 -16.12 -12.99 -7.17
C VAL A 46 -16.84 -12.13 -6.14
N ASP A 47 -18.16 -12.04 -6.31
CA ASP A 47 -19.03 -11.35 -5.35
C ASP A 47 -19.41 -12.27 -4.19
N GLY A 48 -19.78 -11.63 -3.05
CA GLY A 48 -20.18 -12.29 -1.81
C GLY A 48 -20.34 -11.25 -0.71
N THR A 49 -20.01 -11.62 0.53
CA THR A 49 -19.94 -10.64 1.65
C THR A 49 -18.86 -9.58 1.44
N ALA A 50 -17.89 -9.86 0.57
CA ALA A 50 -16.86 -8.95 0.10
C ALA A 50 -16.35 -9.42 -1.26
N LEU A 51 -15.94 -8.48 -2.09
CA LEU A 51 -15.31 -8.73 -3.38
C LEU A 51 -13.95 -9.40 -3.20
N LYS A 52 -13.64 -10.32 -4.13
CA LYS A 52 -12.33 -10.98 -4.26
C LYS A 52 -11.96 -11.07 -5.73
N ILE A 53 -10.68 -11.01 -6.00
CA ILE A 53 -10.19 -11.29 -7.35
C ILE A 53 -10.22 -12.81 -7.62
N SER A 54 -10.75 -13.21 -8.77
CA SER A 54 -10.75 -14.60 -9.22
C SER A 54 -9.39 -15.02 -9.82
N PRO A 55 -9.14 -16.31 -10.10
CA PRO A 55 -7.96 -16.74 -10.86
C PRO A 55 -7.87 -16.09 -12.25
N SER A 56 -8.98 -15.99 -12.97
CA SER A 56 -9.05 -15.27 -14.27
C SER A 56 -8.81 -13.78 -14.12
N GLY A 57 -9.34 -13.16 -13.06
CA GLY A 57 -9.06 -11.76 -12.71
C GLY A 57 -7.59 -11.48 -12.43
N ARG A 58 -6.89 -12.41 -11.75
CA ARG A 58 -5.43 -12.29 -11.54
C ARG A 58 -4.66 -12.32 -12.86
N ALA A 59 -4.97 -13.27 -13.73
CA ALA A 59 -4.34 -13.37 -15.05
C ALA A 59 -4.61 -12.11 -15.91
N ARG A 60 -5.84 -11.59 -15.88
CA ARG A 60 -6.18 -10.34 -16.55
C ARG A 60 -5.43 -9.14 -15.97
N LEU A 61 -5.33 -9.05 -14.64
CA LEU A 61 -4.57 -8.01 -13.97
C LEU A 61 -3.09 -8.04 -14.34
N GLU A 62 -2.47 -9.21 -14.40
CA GLU A 62 -1.07 -9.37 -14.85
C GLU A 62 -0.87 -8.81 -16.26
N THR A 63 -1.81 -9.09 -17.19
CA THR A 63 -1.79 -8.54 -18.55
C THR A 63 -1.87 -7.01 -18.52
N LEU A 64 -2.83 -6.44 -17.79
CA LEU A 64 -3.01 -4.99 -17.69
C LEU A 64 -1.80 -4.29 -17.08
N LEU A 65 -1.19 -4.86 -16.04
CA LEU A 65 0.03 -4.33 -15.44
C LEU A 65 1.22 -4.43 -16.40
N ALA A 66 1.31 -5.48 -17.22
CA ALA A 66 2.33 -5.59 -18.25
C ALA A 66 2.14 -4.54 -19.36
N GLU A 67 0.92 -4.31 -19.79
CA GLU A 67 0.56 -3.24 -20.75
C GLU A 67 0.93 -1.86 -20.18
N GLU A 68 0.55 -1.57 -18.93
CA GLU A 68 0.91 -0.31 -18.24
C GLU A 68 2.43 -0.12 -18.21
N ARG A 69 3.19 -1.14 -17.79
CA ARG A 69 4.67 -1.08 -17.76
C ARG A 69 5.30 -0.82 -19.13
N SER A 70 4.70 -1.26 -20.21
CA SER A 70 5.25 -1.03 -21.56
C SER A 70 5.16 0.44 -21.99
N GLY A 71 4.34 1.23 -21.34
CA GLY A 71 4.10 2.65 -21.65
C GLY A 71 4.81 3.66 -20.75
N ILE A 72 5.57 3.20 -19.75
CA ILE A 72 6.22 4.08 -18.76
C ILE A 72 7.74 4.12 -18.91
N ASP A 73 8.35 5.20 -18.38
CA ASP A 73 9.81 5.27 -18.23
C ASP A 73 10.27 4.39 -17.05
N SER A 74 10.82 3.23 -17.39
CA SER A 74 11.32 2.26 -16.42
C SER A 74 12.48 2.81 -15.58
N ALA A 75 13.26 3.77 -16.09
CA ALA A 75 14.37 4.35 -15.34
C ALA A 75 13.87 5.24 -14.19
N THR A 76 12.81 6.02 -14.43
CA THR A 76 12.16 6.82 -13.37
C THR A 76 11.58 5.92 -12.27
N ILE A 77 10.91 4.83 -12.65
CA ILE A 77 10.36 3.88 -11.66
C ILE A 77 11.48 3.17 -10.89
N ALA A 78 12.56 2.77 -11.55
CA ALA A 78 13.70 2.13 -10.90
C ALA A 78 14.38 3.07 -9.88
N ALA A 79 14.54 4.35 -10.20
CA ALA A 79 15.07 5.34 -9.28
C ALA A 79 14.15 5.51 -8.06
N ALA A 80 12.84 5.70 -8.27
CA ALA A 80 11.88 5.82 -7.19
C ALA A 80 11.86 4.56 -6.29
N TYR A 81 11.93 3.37 -6.86
CA TYR A 81 12.00 2.12 -6.09
C TYR A 81 13.30 2.02 -5.28
N GLN A 82 14.44 2.41 -5.85
CA GLN A 82 15.72 2.42 -5.15
C GLN A 82 15.69 3.37 -3.94
N ASP A 83 15.14 4.58 -4.11
CA ASP A 83 14.98 5.55 -3.01
C ASP A 83 14.00 5.04 -1.95
N PHE A 84 12.91 4.40 -2.37
CA PHE A 84 11.93 3.79 -1.47
C PHE A 84 12.56 2.71 -0.58
N ARG A 85 13.47 1.89 -1.09
CA ARG A 85 14.12 0.81 -0.32
C ARG A 85 14.81 1.33 0.94
N ALA A 86 15.51 2.47 0.85
CA ALA A 86 16.18 3.07 2.00
C ALA A 86 15.16 3.52 3.06
N VAL A 87 14.11 4.22 2.65
CA VAL A 87 13.04 4.67 3.57
C VAL A 87 12.25 3.49 4.13
N ASN A 88 12.04 2.43 3.34
CA ASN A 88 11.38 1.20 3.78
C ASN A 88 12.16 0.49 4.90
N ALA A 89 13.50 0.49 4.85
CA ALA A 89 14.32 -0.06 5.92
C ALA A 89 14.09 0.69 7.25
N ASP A 90 14.05 2.03 7.20
CA ASP A 90 13.79 2.87 8.37
C ASP A 90 12.37 2.68 8.90
N PHE A 91 11.38 2.59 8.02
CA PHE A 91 9.99 2.32 8.41
C PHE A 91 9.85 0.94 9.06
N LYS A 92 10.47 -0.11 8.52
CA LYS A 92 10.48 -1.45 9.13
C LYS A 92 11.11 -1.43 10.51
N ALA A 93 12.23 -0.71 10.70
CA ALA A 93 12.86 -0.55 12.00
C ALA A 93 11.92 0.18 12.99
N LEU A 94 11.23 1.24 12.55
CA LEU A 94 10.24 1.95 13.35
C LEU A 94 9.10 1.01 13.79
N VAL A 95 8.50 0.26 12.86
CA VAL A 95 7.42 -0.70 13.18
C VAL A 95 7.91 -1.79 14.13
N THR A 96 9.15 -2.26 13.95
CA THR A 96 9.75 -3.23 14.87
C THR A 96 9.89 -2.65 16.27
N ASP A 97 10.42 -1.43 16.42
CA ASP A 97 10.57 -0.77 17.71
C ASP A 97 9.21 -0.43 18.36
N TRP A 98 8.18 -0.15 17.55
CA TRP A 98 6.82 0.00 18.05
C TRP A 98 6.25 -1.29 18.65
N GLN A 99 6.49 -2.41 17.98
CA GLN A 99 5.96 -3.72 18.41
C GLN A 99 6.83 -4.41 19.46
N LEU A 100 8.15 -4.20 19.41
CA LEU A 100 9.13 -4.89 20.24
C LEU A 100 10.06 -3.89 20.91
N LYS A 101 10.09 -3.88 22.24
CA LYS A 101 11.04 -3.05 23.01
C LYS A 101 12.39 -3.75 23.08
N GLY A 102 13.42 -3.13 22.50
CA GLY A 102 14.78 -3.71 22.43
C GLY A 102 15.13 -4.32 21.05
N GLY A 103 14.45 -3.91 20.00
CA GLY A 103 14.71 -4.32 18.62
C GLY A 103 14.17 -5.72 18.26
N PRO A 104 14.65 -6.34 17.16
CA PRO A 104 14.08 -7.59 16.62
C PRO A 104 14.10 -8.80 17.56
N ALA A 105 15.04 -8.83 18.50
CA ALA A 105 15.14 -9.87 19.54
C ALA A 105 14.48 -9.47 20.87
N GLY A 106 13.82 -8.31 20.88
CA GLY A 106 13.18 -7.73 22.06
C GLY A 106 11.89 -8.44 22.48
N LYS A 107 11.30 -7.94 23.55
CA LYS A 107 9.99 -8.40 24.03
C LYS A 107 8.88 -7.55 23.42
N PRO A 108 7.64 -8.06 23.32
CA PRO A 108 6.49 -7.24 22.94
C PRO A 108 6.45 -5.95 23.76
N ASN A 109 6.30 -4.81 23.07
CA ASN A 109 6.19 -3.52 23.73
C ASN A 109 4.81 -3.42 24.42
N PRO A 110 4.75 -3.28 25.76
CA PRO A 110 3.48 -3.17 26.49
C PRO A 110 2.87 -1.77 26.40
N HIS A 111 3.55 -0.80 25.76
CA HIS A 111 3.15 0.61 25.65
C HIS A 111 2.92 1.29 27.01
N ASP A 112 3.75 0.95 28.01
CA ASP A 112 3.72 1.53 29.37
C ASP A 112 4.78 2.64 29.56
N ASP A 113 5.60 2.91 28.55
CA ASP A 113 6.66 3.92 28.52
C ASP A 113 6.32 4.97 27.45
N ALA A 114 5.64 6.03 27.88
CA ALA A 114 5.16 7.07 26.97
C ALA A 114 6.32 7.85 26.29
N GLU A 115 7.48 7.96 26.94
CA GLU A 115 8.65 8.64 26.36
C GLU A 115 9.24 7.80 25.22
N TYR A 116 9.37 6.50 25.43
CA TYR A 116 9.81 5.57 24.39
C TYR A 116 8.86 5.57 23.20
N ASP A 117 7.56 5.42 23.44
CA ASP A 117 6.55 5.41 22.38
C ASP A 117 6.53 6.73 21.59
N ALA A 118 6.63 7.87 22.27
CA ALA A 118 6.72 9.17 21.63
C ALA A 118 7.98 9.31 20.75
N ALA A 119 9.12 8.79 21.21
CA ALA A 119 10.36 8.81 20.43
C ALA A 119 10.28 7.92 19.19
N VAL A 120 9.59 6.78 19.26
CA VAL A 120 9.32 5.93 18.09
C VAL A 120 8.40 6.64 17.09
N LEU A 121 7.30 7.22 17.57
CA LEU A 121 6.32 7.91 16.72
C LEU A 121 6.90 9.16 16.05
N ALA A 122 7.79 9.90 16.72
CA ALA A 122 8.45 11.08 16.13
C ALA A 122 9.26 10.77 14.87
N ARG A 123 9.71 9.51 14.68
CA ARG A 123 10.41 9.07 13.48
C ARG A 123 9.47 8.92 12.27
N LEU A 124 8.16 8.82 12.49
CA LEU A 124 7.18 8.64 11.43
C LEU A 124 7.06 9.90 10.55
N ASP A 125 7.21 11.08 11.14
CA ASP A 125 7.19 12.34 10.38
C ASP A 125 8.37 12.42 9.39
N ASP A 126 9.58 11.98 9.80
CA ASP A 126 10.74 11.92 8.89
C ASP A 126 10.53 10.89 7.76
N VAL A 127 10.04 9.70 8.10
CA VAL A 127 9.68 8.68 7.09
C VAL A 127 8.67 9.23 6.12
N HIS A 128 7.64 9.93 6.60
CA HIS A 128 6.60 10.53 5.75
C HIS A 128 7.17 11.61 4.83
N ALA A 129 7.97 12.53 5.37
CA ALA A 129 8.59 13.60 4.58
C ALA A 129 9.48 13.07 3.44
N ARG A 130 10.10 11.89 3.64
CA ARG A 130 10.98 11.25 2.65
C ARG A 130 10.22 10.40 1.64
N VAL A 131 9.09 9.79 1.99
CA VAL A 131 8.35 8.93 1.05
C VAL A 131 7.48 9.73 0.09
N VAL A 132 6.96 10.89 0.48
CA VAL A 132 6.09 11.72 -0.38
C VAL A 132 6.77 12.07 -1.71
N PRO A 133 7.98 12.64 -1.77
CA PRO A 133 8.63 12.95 -3.06
C PRO A 133 8.91 11.70 -3.91
N ILE A 134 9.09 10.53 -3.29
CA ILE A 134 9.25 9.26 -4.02
C ILE A 134 7.94 8.86 -4.70
N ILE A 135 6.82 8.99 -3.98
CA ILE A 135 5.49 8.74 -4.54
C ILE A 135 5.22 9.70 -5.69
N ASP A 136 5.50 10.99 -5.50
CA ASP A 136 5.28 12.02 -6.51
C ASP A 136 6.10 11.72 -7.78
N ALA A 137 7.37 11.32 -7.63
CA ALA A 137 8.21 10.93 -8.76
C ALA A 137 7.63 9.70 -9.50
N ALA A 138 7.24 8.65 -8.77
CA ALA A 138 6.63 7.46 -9.37
C ALA A 138 5.28 7.77 -10.04
N ALA A 139 4.50 8.67 -9.45
CA ALA A 139 3.19 9.09 -9.95
C ALA A 139 3.26 9.87 -11.27
N THR A 140 4.42 10.45 -11.62
CA THR A 140 4.61 11.04 -12.97
C THR A 140 4.45 10.00 -14.07
N GLN A 141 4.78 8.74 -13.78
CA GLN A 141 4.65 7.61 -14.69
C GLN A 141 3.36 6.81 -14.46
N LEU A 142 2.94 6.67 -13.20
CA LEU A 142 1.80 5.90 -12.74
C LEU A 142 0.86 6.79 -11.91
N PRO A 143 0.00 7.61 -12.54
CA PRO A 143 -0.84 8.61 -11.84
C PRO A 143 -1.70 8.04 -10.71
N ARG A 144 -2.06 6.75 -10.78
CA ARG A 144 -2.83 6.06 -9.73
C ARG A 144 -2.10 6.00 -8.38
N LEU A 145 -0.76 6.15 -8.36
CA LEU A 145 0.03 6.16 -7.13
C LEU A 145 -0.14 7.45 -6.31
N ASN A 146 -0.65 8.55 -6.89
CA ASN A 146 -0.91 9.80 -6.15
C ASN A 146 -1.81 9.59 -4.92
N ALA A 147 -2.74 8.63 -4.97
CA ALA A 147 -3.63 8.33 -3.87
C ALA A 147 -2.90 7.91 -2.58
N TYR A 148 -1.70 7.33 -2.71
CA TYR A 148 -0.93 6.86 -1.56
C TYR A 148 -0.40 8.00 -0.69
N SER A 149 0.00 9.15 -1.27
CA SER A 149 0.39 10.34 -0.49
C SER A 149 -0.74 10.82 0.41
N SER A 150 -1.96 10.93 -0.11
CA SER A 150 -3.13 11.34 0.67
C SER A 150 -3.51 10.31 1.75
N LYS A 151 -3.48 9.02 1.43
CA LYS A 151 -3.78 7.95 2.40
C LYS A 151 -2.76 7.92 3.55
N LEU A 152 -1.47 8.02 3.24
CA LEU A 152 -0.42 8.07 4.26
C LEU A 152 -0.55 9.32 5.12
N LEU A 153 -0.90 10.48 4.54
CA LEU A 153 -1.12 11.72 5.28
C LEU A 153 -2.30 11.60 6.25
N VAL A 154 -3.41 10.99 5.83
CA VAL A 154 -4.57 10.75 6.71
C VAL A 154 -4.18 9.83 7.87
N ALA A 155 -3.48 8.72 7.59
CA ALA A 155 -3.05 7.80 8.64
C ALA A 155 -2.06 8.45 9.62
N LEU A 156 -1.11 9.26 9.11
CA LEU A 156 -0.18 10.04 9.93
C LEU A 156 -0.93 11.02 10.85
N GLY A 157 -1.90 11.77 10.30
CA GLY A 157 -2.71 12.69 11.10
C GLY A 157 -3.42 11.99 12.25
N LYS A 158 -4.02 10.83 11.99
CA LYS A 158 -4.64 9.99 13.02
C LYS A 158 -3.67 9.53 14.10
N VAL A 159 -2.46 9.12 13.73
CA VAL A 159 -1.42 8.74 14.69
C VAL A 159 -1.03 9.95 15.54
N ASN A 160 -0.83 11.12 14.93
CA ASN A 160 -0.46 12.36 15.64
C ASN A 160 -1.57 12.88 16.55
N ASP A 161 -2.84 12.58 16.22
CA ASP A 161 -4.01 12.85 17.09
C ASP A 161 -4.14 11.85 18.26
N GLY A 162 -3.19 10.90 18.40
CA GLY A 162 -3.17 9.91 19.47
C GLY A 162 -3.91 8.61 19.15
N GLU A 163 -4.48 8.47 17.95
CA GLU A 163 -5.11 7.24 17.48
C GLU A 163 -4.03 6.23 17.02
N THR A 164 -3.16 5.76 17.93
CA THR A 164 -1.96 4.96 17.62
C THR A 164 -2.24 3.66 16.89
N ALA A 165 -3.47 3.13 16.96
CA ALA A 165 -3.93 2.00 16.16
C ALA A 165 -3.76 2.24 14.64
N TRP A 166 -3.79 3.52 14.19
CA TRP A 166 -3.58 3.87 12.79
C TRP A 166 -2.13 3.74 12.32
N LEU A 167 -1.20 3.42 13.21
CA LEU A 167 0.16 3.06 12.80
C LEU A 167 0.21 1.66 12.16
N THR A 168 -0.34 0.62 12.84
CA THR A 168 -0.10 -0.78 12.44
C THR A 168 -1.34 -1.67 12.40
N ARG A 169 -2.52 -1.17 12.77
CA ARG A 169 -3.73 -2.02 12.83
C ARG A 169 -4.07 -2.58 11.43
N PRO A 170 -4.19 -3.91 11.27
CA PRO A 170 -4.65 -4.51 10.03
C PRO A 170 -6.13 -4.21 9.77
N LEU A 171 -6.58 -4.42 8.55
CA LEU A 171 -7.97 -4.28 8.08
C LEU A 171 -8.51 -2.84 8.04
N ILE A 172 -7.70 -1.85 8.36
CA ILE A 172 -7.97 -0.43 8.09
C ILE A 172 -6.82 0.12 7.25
N ASP A 173 -7.00 1.31 6.68
CA ASP A 173 -5.94 2.03 5.96
C ASP A 173 -4.94 2.66 6.95
N SER A 174 -4.43 1.84 7.89
CA SER A 174 -3.33 2.27 8.77
C SER A 174 -2.08 2.59 7.95
N TYR A 175 -1.17 3.37 8.52
CA TYR A 175 0.07 3.75 7.85
C TYR A 175 0.82 2.51 7.30
N HIS A 176 0.91 1.45 8.10
CA HIS A 176 1.56 0.19 7.72
C HIS A 176 0.81 -0.54 6.58
N THR A 177 -0.53 -0.57 6.61
CA THR A 177 -1.32 -1.20 5.53
C THR A 177 -1.13 -0.46 4.22
N VAL A 178 -1.24 0.87 4.23
CA VAL A 178 -1.05 1.73 3.04
C VAL A 178 0.40 1.63 2.52
N TRP A 179 1.38 1.59 3.43
CA TRP A 179 2.78 1.39 3.10
C TRP A 179 3.03 0.06 2.39
N PHE A 180 2.44 -1.01 2.90
CA PHE A 180 2.52 -2.33 2.28
C PHE A 180 1.94 -2.33 0.86
N GLU A 181 0.77 -1.71 0.66
CA GLU A 181 0.15 -1.58 -0.65
C GLU A 181 1.03 -0.79 -1.62
N LEU A 182 1.58 0.35 -1.19
CA LEU A 182 2.53 1.15 -1.98
C LEU A 182 3.77 0.32 -2.38
N HIS A 183 4.31 -0.44 -1.45
CA HIS A 183 5.47 -1.30 -1.74
C HIS A 183 5.14 -2.36 -2.81
N GLU A 184 3.99 -3.03 -2.71
CA GLU A 184 3.50 -3.99 -3.71
C GLU A 184 3.29 -3.32 -5.10
N GLU A 185 2.83 -2.07 -5.12
CA GLU A 185 2.68 -1.30 -6.35
C GLU A 185 4.04 -1.02 -7.02
N LEU A 186 5.03 -0.59 -6.24
CA LEU A 186 6.38 -0.30 -6.75
C LEU A 186 7.08 -1.57 -7.23
N ILE A 187 6.96 -2.70 -6.50
CA ILE A 187 7.46 -4.02 -6.93
C ILE A 187 6.82 -4.42 -8.27
N GLY A 188 5.49 -4.31 -8.37
CA GLY A 188 4.75 -4.61 -9.58
C GLY A 188 5.13 -3.71 -10.77
N ALA A 189 5.36 -2.41 -10.52
CA ALA A 189 5.81 -1.46 -11.51
C ALA A 189 7.21 -1.77 -12.05
N MET A 190 8.08 -2.36 -11.23
CA MET A 190 9.38 -2.89 -11.65
C MET A 190 9.28 -4.20 -12.45
N GLY A 191 8.10 -4.81 -12.53
CA GLY A 191 7.93 -6.14 -13.13
C GLY A 191 8.51 -7.27 -12.28
N LEU A 192 8.79 -7.01 -11.01
CA LEU A 192 9.30 -8.00 -10.06
C LEU A 192 8.16 -8.76 -9.38
N THR A 193 8.44 -9.97 -8.97
CA THR A 193 7.59 -10.69 -8.01
C THR A 193 8.03 -10.36 -6.58
N ARG A 194 7.12 -10.54 -5.61
CA ARG A 194 7.47 -10.38 -4.19
C ARG A 194 8.62 -11.31 -3.76
N GLU A 195 8.69 -12.53 -4.32
CA GLU A 195 9.77 -13.47 -4.03
C GLU A 195 11.12 -12.98 -4.55
N GLU A 196 11.16 -12.36 -5.72
CA GLU A 196 12.37 -11.75 -6.27
C GLU A 196 12.80 -10.54 -5.43
N ALA A 197 11.86 -9.67 -5.04
CA ALA A 197 12.13 -8.56 -4.13
C ALA A 197 12.60 -9.05 -2.75
N ALA A 198 12.03 -10.15 -2.21
CA ALA A 198 12.47 -10.73 -0.95
C ALA A 198 13.90 -11.29 -1.01
N ARG A 199 14.30 -11.91 -2.13
CA ARG A 199 15.67 -12.41 -2.31
C ARG A 199 16.71 -11.28 -2.37
N SER A 200 16.32 -10.11 -2.84
CA SER A 200 17.16 -8.90 -2.80
C SER A 200 17.15 -8.17 -1.44
N GLY A 201 16.42 -8.69 -0.45
CA GLY A 201 16.30 -8.11 0.89
C GLY A 201 15.24 -7.01 1.03
N ASP A 202 14.44 -6.78 -0.01
CA ASP A 202 13.52 -5.65 -0.10
C ASP A 202 12.13 -5.96 0.46
N ALA A 203 11.66 -7.20 0.32
CA ALA A 203 10.38 -7.65 0.83
C ALA A 203 10.56 -8.73 1.91
N GLN A 204 10.05 -8.50 3.11
CA GLN A 204 9.87 -9.50 4.16
C GLN A 204 8.43 -9.44 4.63
#